data_278080f5d01e3436b7f6af223e3fb9d9
#
_entry.id   278080f5d01e3436b7f6af223e3fb9d9
#
_cell.length_a   1.000
_cell.length_b   1.000
_cell.length_c   1.000
_cell.angle_alpha   90.00
_cell.angle_beta   90.00
_cell.angle_gamma   90.00
#
_symmetry.space_group_name_H-M   'P 1'
#
loop_
_entity.id
_entity.type
_entity.pdbx_description
1 polymer ?
#
loop_
_entity_poly.entity_id
_entity_poly.type
_entity_poly.pdbx_seq_one_letter_code
_entity_poly.pdbx_strand_id
1 'polypeptide(L)'
;MLIALTGTPGTGKTSISNILSENSFEVIDINKVADDEDFIIGNDEKRNSKIVDVDTLNGYIKENYIKKDIVFIEGHLSHLLKSVDKVIVLRCHPDELRKRLSQKGWKKEKIKENMEAEILDIILCETVDKHPKKSVVEIDTTNMNISNLAALIIEIIKNKFEHMKKYNIGNIDWSEEILKDFYNKVE
;
A
#
# COMPACT_ATOMS: atom_id res chain seq x y z
N MET A 1 16.07 9.32 -1.05
CA MET A 1 15.39 8.12 -1.60
C MET A 1 13.92 8.19 -1.21
N LEU A 2 13.04 8.16 -2.19
CA LEU A 2 11.59 8.14 -1.98
C LEU A 2 11.07 6.69 -2.00
N ILE A 3 10.36 6.29 -0.96
CA ILE A 3 9.83 4.92 -0.81
C ILE A 3 8.31 5.00 -0.71
N ALA A 4 7.60 4.44 -1.69
CA ALA A 4 6.16 4.29 -1.59
C ALA A 4 5.83 3.16 -0.60
N LEU A 5 4.95 3.43 0.36
CA LEU A 5 4.36 2.44 1.26
C LEU A 5 2.88 2.29 0.89
N THR A 6 2.57 1.25 0.13
CA THR A 6 1.26 1.02 -0.45
C THR A 6 0.63 -0.31 -0.03
N GLY A 7 -0.55 -0.58 -0.50
CA GLY A 7 -1.34 -1.80 -0.25
C GLY A 7 -2.82 -1.48 -0.04
N THR A 8 -3.64 -2.48 -0.07
CA THR A 8 -5.09 -2.37 0.13
C THR A 8 -5.41 -1.71 1.49
N PRO A 9 -6.48 -0.91 1.61
CA PRO A 9 -6.94 -0.42 2.91
C PRO A 9 -7.07 -1.55 3.94
N GLY A 10 -6.50 -1.37 5.14
CA GLY A 10 -6.51 -2.39 6.20
C GLY A 10 -5.23 -3.24 6.32
N THR A 11 -4.29 -3.15 5.39
CA THR A 11 -3.02 -3.91 5.42
C THR A 11 -2.00 -3.39 6.44
N GLY A 12 -2.25 -2.24 7.10
CA GLY A 12 -1.42 -1.74 8.19
C GLY A 12 -0.56 -0.52 7.88
N LYS A 13 -0.68 0.10 6.70
CA LYS A 13 0.12 1.27 6.27
C LYS A 13 0.24 2.36 7.33
N THR A 14 -0.88 2.91 7.77
CA THR A 14 -0.90 4.02 8.74
C THR A 14 -0.27 3.64 10.10
N SER A 15 -0.48 2.39 10.55
CA SER A 15 0.12 1.92 11.81
C SER A 15 1.65 1.84 11.71
N ILE A 16 2.15 1.39 10.55
CA ILE A 16 3.59 1.36 10.28
C ILE A 16 4.16 2.76 10.14
N SER A 17 3.46 3.65 9.44
CA SER A 17 3.86 5.05 9.24
C SER A 17 4.11 5.76 10.57
N ASN A 18 3.27 5.51 11.57
CA ASN A 18 3.46 6.07 12.91
C ASN A 18 4.77 5.58 13.54
N ILE A 19 5.04 4.27 13.50
CA ILE A 19 6.29 3.72 14.06
C ILE A 19 7.52 4.20 13.28
N LEU A 20 7.44 4.30 11.96
CA LEU A 20 8.55 4.85 11.16
C LEU A 20 8.83 6.30 11.53
N SER A 21 7.80 7.12 11.76
CA SER A 21 7.94 8.50 12.24
C SER A 21 8.57 8.56 13.64
N GLU A 22 8.17 7.69 14.56
CA GLU A 22 8.78 7.55 15.89
C GLU A 22 10.27 7.15 15.81
N ASN A 23 10.67 6.44 14.76
CA ASN A 23 12.06 6.08 14.46
C ASN A 23 12.78 7.14 13.61
N SER A 24 12.29 8.37 13.60
CA SER A 24 12.90 9.53 12.93
C SER A 24 12.93 9.45 11.39
N PHE A 25 12.13 8.60 10.76
CA PHE A 25 11.92 8.68 9.33
C PHE A 25 10.88 9.75 9.00
N GLU A 26 11.09 10.45 7.91
CA GLU A 26 10.08 11.35 7.37
C GLU A 26 9.00 10.53 6.66
N VAL A 27 7.75 10.72 7.04
CA VAL A 27 6.59 10.03 6.45
C VAL A 27 5.57 11.06 5.98
N ILE A 28 5.19 10.96 4.72
CA ILE A 28 4.22 11.84 4.06
C ILE A 28 2.96 11.05 3.75
N ASP A 29 1.84 11.48 4.29
CA ASP A 29 0.51 10.97 3.90
C ASP A 29 0.08 11.63 2.59
N ILE A 30 0.05 10.84 1.52
CA ILE A 30 -0.28 11.31 0.17
C ILE A 30 -1.73 11.83 0.07
N ASN A 31 -2.65 11.27 0.86
CA ASN A 31 -4.05 11.73 0.84
C ASN A 31 -4.15 13.12 1.46
N LYS A 32 -3.41 13.34 2.57
CA LYS A 32 -3.34 14.66 3.19
C LYS A 32 -2.71 15.70 2.27
N VAL A 33 -1.62 15.35 1.59
CA VAL A 33 -1.01 16.26 0.58
C VAL A 33 -2.00 16.58 -0.53
N ALA A 34 -2.73 15.58 -1.05
CA ALA A 34 -3.71 15.80 -2.10
C ALA A 34 -4.87 16.71 -1.66
N ASP A 35 -5.26 16.65 -0.37
CA ASP A 35 -6.27 17.53 0.22
C ASP A 35 -5.73 18.95 0.45
N ASP A 36 -4.54 19.08 1.05
CA ASP A 36 -3.95 20.35 1.47
C ASP A 36 -3.53 21.23 0.26
N GLU A 37 -3.13 20.60 -0.86
CA GLU A 37 -2.63 21.25 -2.06
C GLU A 37 -3.67 21.28 -3.22
N ASP A 38 -4.94 20.96 -2.93
CA ASP A 38 -6.04 21.00 -3.90
C ASP A 38 -5.84 20.12 -5.16
N PHE A 39 -5.19 18.94 -5.01
CA PHE A 39 -4.99 17.98 -6.10
C PHE A 39 -6.18 17.04 -6.33
N ILE A 40 -7.34 17.36 -5.74
CA ILE A 40 -8.58 16.59 -5.93
C ILE A 40 -9.34 17.18 -7.10
N ILE A 41 -9.50 16.38 -8.16
CA ILE A 41 -10.14 16.78 -9.41
C ILE A 41 -11.59 16.33 -9.54
N GLY A 42 -12.11 15.57 -8.57
CA GLY A 42 -13.49 15.08 -8.57
C GLY A 42 -13.78 14.08 -7.47
N ASN A 43 -15.01 13.55 -7.51
CA ASN A 43 -15.48 12.50 -6.61
C ASN A 43 -16.06 11.35 -7.41
N ASP A 44 -15.71 10.12 -7.04
CA ASP A 44 -16.40 8.90 -7.49
C ASP A 44 -17.54 8.61 -6.52
N GLU A 45 -18.77 8.99 -6.90
CA GLU A 45 -19.97 8.82 -6.08
C GLU A 45 -20.27 7.33 -5.79
N LYS A 46 -19.98 6.43 -6.74
CA LYS A 46 -20.23 5.00 -6.58
C LYS A 46 -19.33 4.40 -5.50
N ARG A 47 -18.07 4.80 -5.48
CA ARG A 47 -17.06 4.31 -4.54
C ARG A 47 -16.95 5.18 -3.29
N ASN A 48 -17.63 6.33 -3.26
CA ASN A 48 -17.50 7.34 -2.22
C ASN A 48 -16.02 7.65 -1.94
N SER A 49 -15.28 7.97 -3.00
CA SER A 49 -13.84 8.25 -2.95
C SER A 49 -13.50 9.48 -3.79
N LYS A 50 -12.42 10.17 -3.39
CA LYS A 50 -11.89 11.33 -4.12
C LYS A 50 -11.08 10.85 -5.33
N ILE A 51 -11.16 11.60 -6.43
CA ILE A 51 -10.32 11.39 -7.62
C ILE A 51 -9.16 12.38 -7.51
N VAL A 52 -7.93 11.84 -7.48
CA VAL A 52 -6.71 12.63 -7.31
C VAL A 52 -5.99 12.78 -8.64
N ASP A 53 -5.49 13.99 -8.94
CA ASP A 53 -4.55 14.23 -10.02
C ASP A 53 -3.16 13.69 -9.63
N VAL A 54 -2.91 12.45 -10.01
CA VAL A 54 -1.68 11.73 -9.66
C VAL A 54 -0.45 12.35 -10.32
N ASP A 55 -0.55 12.89 -11.52
CA ASP A 55 0.60 13.47 -12.22
C ASP A 55 1.02 14.80 -11.57
N THR A 56 0.10 15.67 -11.21
CA THR A 56 0.38 16.90 -10.45
C THR A 56 0.94 16.58 -9.06
N LEU A 57 0.33 15.63 -8.34
CA LEU A 57 0.82 15.16 -7.05
C LEU A 57 2.25 14.60 -7.15
N ASN A 58 2.55 13.82 -8.18
CA ASN A 58 3.89 13.28 -8.43
C ASN A 58 4.93 14.41 -8.66
N GLY A 59 4.56 15.45 -9.39
CA GLY A 59 5.40 16.66 -9.57
C GLY A 59 5.73 17.32 -8.23
N TYR A 60 4.71 17.56 -7.42
CA TYR A 60 4.86 18.17 -6.09
C TYR A 60 5.78 17.34 -5.17
N ILE A 61 5.56 16.03 -5.07
CA ILE A 61 6.39 15.11 -4.26
C ILE A 61 7.85 15.15 -4.73
N LYS A 62 8.08 15.11 -6.04
CA LYS A 62 9.42 15.18 -6.61
C LYS A 62 10.14 16.48 -6.26
N GLU A 63 9.48 17.63 -6.41
CA GLU A 63 10.08 18.93 -6.14
C GLU A 63 10.44 19.13 -4.68
N ASN A 64 9.58 18.71 -3.76
CA ASN A 64 9.71 19.00 -2.34
C ASN A 64 10.55 17.96 -1.57
N TYR A 65 10.64 16.71 -2.04
CA TYR A 65 11.21 15.61 -1.22
C TYR A 65 12.37 14.85 -1.87
N ILE A 66 12.65 14.99 -3.18
CA ILE A 66 13.69 14.16 -3.85
C ILE A 66 15.10 14.36 -3.29
N LYS A 67 15.39 15.52 -2.69
CA LYS A 67 16.72 15.85 -2.14
C LYS A 67 16.91 15.37 -0.70
N LYS A 68 15.90 14.79 -0.07
CA LYS A 68 15.96 14.29 1.30
C LYS A 68 16.54 12.87 1.34
N ASP A 69 17.09 12.46 2.49
CA ASP A 69 17.76 11.17 2.64
C ASP A 69 16.80 10.00 2.38
N ILE A 70 15.85 9.75 3.27
CA ILE A 70 14.82 8.71 3.13
C ILE A 70 13.48 9.32 3.51
N VAL A 71 12.51 9.24 2.60
CA VAL A 71 11.14 9.70 2.82
C VAL A 71 10.19 8.59 2.42
N PHE A 72 9.28 8.23 3.31
CA PHE A 72 8.17 7.35 3.02
C PHE A 72 6.98 8.15 2.51
N ILE A 73 6.40 7.70 1.43
CA ILE A 73 5.14 8.24 0.89
C ILE A 73 4.06 7.20 1.17
N GLU A 74 3.25 7.43 2.20
CA GLU A 74 2.19 6.51 2.61
C GLU A 74 0.88 6.80 1.89
N GLY A 75 0.20 5.77 1.45
CA GLY A 75 -1.16 5.81 0.93
C GLY A 75 -1.43 4.75 -0.11
N HIS A 76 -2.70 4.49 -0.36
CA HIS A 76 -3.12 3.46 -1.31
C HIS A 76 -2.84 3.82 -2.78
N LEU A 77 -2.54 5.08 -3.09
CA LEU A 77 -2.15 5.57 -4.42
C LEU A 77 -0.64 5.81 -4.56
N SER A 78 0.15 5.64 -3.50
CA SER A 78 1.57 6.02 -3.50
C SER A 78 2.41 5.25 -4.52
N HIS A 79 2.02 4.02 -4.88
CA HIS A 79 2.65 3.23 -5.94
C HIS A 79 2.43 3.81 -7.35
N LEU A 80 1.47 4.72 -7.53
CA LEU A 80 1.23 5.36 -8.82
C LEU A 80 2.24 6.48 -9.13
N LEU A 81 2.99 6.94 -8.11
CA LEU A 81 3.98 8.00 -8.26
C LEU A 81 5.22 7.49 -8.99
N LYS A 82 5.52 8.07 -10.15
CA LYS A 82 6.71 7.74 -10.97
C LYS A 82 8.03 8.17 -10.34
N SER A 83 7.98 9.13 -9.39
CA SER A 83 9.17 9.70 -8.74
C SER A 83 9.73 8.87 -7.58
N VAL A 84 9.06 7.80 -7.16
CA VAL A 84 9.55 6.95 -6.08
C VAL A 84 10.64 5.99 -6.56
N ASP A 85 11.65 5.79 -5.72
CA ASP A 85 12.79 4.91 -6.02
C ASP A 85 12.49 3.44 -5.71
N LYS A 86 11.67 3.20 -4.68
CA LYS A 86 11.30 1.88 -4.17
C LYS A 86 9.83 1.84 -3.79
N VAL A 87 9.25 0.65 -3.88
CA VAL A 87 7.85 0.43 -3.48
C VAL A 87 7.78 -0.76 -2.51
N ILE A 88 7.13 -0.55 -1.39
CA ILE A 88 6.77 -1.60 -0.42
C ILE A 88 5.27 -1.82 -0.53
N VAL A 89 4.86 -2.98 -1.03
CA VAL A 89 3.46 -3.40 -1.13
C VAL A 89 3.12 -4.26 0.08
N LEU A 90 2.27 -3.75 0.96
CA LEU A 90 1.76 -4.51 2.10
C LEU A 90 0.55 -5.33 1.66
N ARG A 91 0.62 -6.63 1.90
CA ARG A 91 -0.42 -7.61 1.59
C ARG A 91 -1.06 -8.14 2.88
N CYS A 92 -2.27 -8.64 2.78
CA CYS A 92 -2.96 -9.25 3.90
C CYS A 92 -3.95 -10.30 3.41
N HIS A 93 -3.96 -11.49 4.03
CA HIS A 93 -4.93 -12.52 3.70
C HIS A 93 -6.37 -11.96 3.74
N PRO A 94 -7.21 -12.23 2.76
CA PRO A 94 -8.56 -11.64 2.65
C PRO A 94 -9.43 -11.81 3.89
N ASP A 95 -9.39 -12.97 4.55
CA ASP A 95 -10.14 -13.20 5.79
C ASP A 95 -9.70 -12.31 6.95
N GLU A 96 -8.39 -12.10 7.09
CA GLU A 96 -7.85 -11.20 8.11
C GLU A 96 -8.15 -9.74 7.75
N LEU A 97 -8.04 -9.38 6.46
CA LEU A 97 -8.40 -8.06 5.96
C LEU A 97 -9.87 -7.73 6.25
N ARG A 98 -10.77 -8.69 6.03
CA ARG A 98 -12.19 -8.58 6.37
C ARG A 98 -12.40 -8.27 7.84
N LYS A 99 -11.72 -8.99 8.75
CA LYS A 99 -11.80 -8.75 10.19
C LYS A 99 -11.34 -7.34 10.56
N ARG A 100 -10.17 -6.92 10.05
CA ARG A 100 -9.60 -5.59 10.31
C ARG A 100 -10.51 -4.46 9.83
N LEU A 101 -11.10 -4.58 8.64
CA LEU A 101 -12.01 -3.59 8.10
C LEU A 101 -13.36 -3.57 8.84
N SER A 102 -13.87 -4.74 9.25
CA SER A 102 -15.09 -4.83 10.07
C SER A 102 -14.91 -4.16 11.42
N GLN A 103 -13.77 -4.36 12.09
CA GLN A 103 -13.42 -3.70 13.35
C GLN A 103 -13.35 -2.17 13.23
N LYS A 104 -13.01 -1.66 12.04
CA LYS A 104 -13.03 -0.23 11.72
C LYS A 104 -14.43 0.32 11.40
N GLY A 105 -15.48 -0.51 11.46
CA GLY A 105 -16.85 -0.11 11.18
C GLY A 105 -17.17 0.15 9.71
N TRP A 106 -16.38 -0.41 8.78
CA TRP A 106 -16.64 -0.22 7.36
C TRP A 106 -17.91 -0.96 6.90
N LYS A 107 -18.60 -0.40 5.90
CA LYS A 107 -19.77 -1.04 5.29
C LYS A 107 -19.38 -2.32 4.55
N LYS A 108 -20.27 -3.32 4.57
CA LYS A 108 -20.03 -4.65 3.96
C LYS A 108 -19.62 -4.57 2.50
N GLU A 109 -20.26 -3.69 1.73
CA GLU A 109 -19.94 -3.49 0.31
C GLU A 109 -18.50 -3.01 0.11
N LYS A 110 -18.05 -2.06 0.96
CA LYS A 110 -16.69 -1.53 0.88
C LYS A 110 -15.65 -2.54 1.36
N ILE A 111 -15.99 -3.37 2.34
CA ILE A 111 -15.13 -4.48 2.78
C ILE A 111 -14.96 -5.47 1.64
N LYS A 112 -16.06 -5.87 0.98
CA LYS A 112 -16.04 -6.81 -0.15
C LYS A 112 -15.18 -6.28 -1.30
N GLU A 113 -15.37 -5.02 -1.70
CA GLU A 113 -14.57 -4.36 -2.75
C GLU A 113 -13.07 -4.44 -2.44
N ASN A 114 -12.66 -4.16 -1.20
CA ASN A 114 -11.26 -4.20 -0.82
C ASN A 114 -10.71 -5.63 -0.74
N MET A 115 -11.50 -6.61 -0.30
CA MET A 115 -11.11 -8.02 -0.35
C MET A 115 -10.91 -8.50 -1.79
N GLU A 116 -11.84 -8.17 -2.70
CA GLU A 116 -11.72 -8.51 -4.11
C GLU A 116 -10.47 -7.87 -4.76
N ALA A 117 -10.20 -6.61 -4.44
CA ALA A 117 -8.99 -5.93 -4.92
C ALA A 117 -7.70 -6.58 -4.40
N GLU A 118 -7.69 -7.07 -3.15
CA GLU A 118 -6.55 -7.78 -2.56
C GLU A 118 -6.36 -9.17 -3.18
N ILE A 119 -7.44 -9.94 -3.38
CA ILE A 119 -7.41 -11.26 -4.02
C ILE A 119 -6.91 -11.17 -5.46
N LEU A 120 -7.33 -10.12 -6.19
CA LEU A 120 -6.97 -9.90 -7.60
C LEU A 120 -5.62 -9.18 -7.78
N ASP A 121 -4.87 -8.96 -6.71
CA ASP A 121 -3.55 -8.32 -6.74
C ASP A 121 -3.55 -6.93 -7.39
N ILE A 122 -4.66 -6.18 -7.34
CA ILE A 122 -4.82 -4.93 -8.10
C ILE A 122 -3.66 -3.97 -7.87
N ILE A 123 -3.33 -3.65 -6.61
CA ILE A 123 -2.24 -2.72 -6.29
C ILE A 123 -0.87 -3.28 -6.72
N LEU A 124 -0.65 -4.59 -6.58
CA LEU A 124 0.60 -5.22 -7.02
C LEU A 124 0.73 -5.16 -8.54
N CYS A 125 -0.34 -5.47 -9.29
CA CYS A 125 -0.37 -5.39 -10.74
C CYS A 125 -0.09 -3.95 -11.23
N GLU A 126 -0.76 -2.95 -10.66
CA GLU A 126 -0.52 -1.54 -10.96
C GLU A 126 0.92 -1.12 -10.63
N THR A 127 1.47 -1.65 -9.52
CA THR A 127 2.85 -1.37 -9.10
C THR A 127 3.87 -1.91 -10.11
N VAL A 128 3.74 -3.16 -10.54
CA VAL A 128 4.71 -3.78 -11.46
C VAL A 128 4.59 -3.26 -12.89
N ASP A 129 3.44 -2.67 -13.23
CA ASP A 129 3.24 -1.97 -14.50
C ASP A 129 4.02 -0.64 -14.56
N LYS A 130 4.18 0.02 -13.42
CA LYS A 130 4.81 1.35 -13.31
C LYS A 130 6.27 1.31 -12.85
N HIS A 131 6.68 0.29 -12.11
CA HIS A 131 7.99 0.21 -11.47
C HIS A 131 8.73 -1.06 -11.85
N PRO A 132 10.07 -1.00 -12.02
CA PRO A 132 10.90 -2.18 -12.26
C PRO A 132 10.75 -3.19 -11.10
N LYS A 133 10.57 -4.47 -11.40
CA LYS A 133 10.40 -5.54 -10.39
C LYS A 133 11.43 -5.51 -9.27
N LYS A 134 12.70 -5.17 -9.59
CA LYS A 134 13.80 -5.05 -8.62
C LYS A 134 13.66 -3.89 -7.63
N SER A 135 12.75 -2.96 -7.87
CA SER A 135 12.46 -1.85 -6.96
C SER A 135 11.25 -2.10 -6.07
N VAL A 136 10.59 -3.26 -6.22
CA VAL A 136 9.36 -3.59 -5.50
C VAL A 136 9.63 -4.75 -4.54
N VAL A 137 9.14 -4.63 -3.31
CA VAL A 137 9.05 -5.72 -2.32
C VAL A 137 7.60 -5.90 -1.89
N GLU A 138 7.23 -7.15 -1.65
CA GLU A 138 5.89 -7.57 -1.25
C GLU A 138 5.97 -8.22 0.14
N ILE A 139 5.18 -7.72 1.10
CA ILE A 139 5.23 -8.16 2.49
C ILE A 139 3.86 -8.60 2.96
N ASP A 140 3.72 -9.87 3.36
CA ASP A 140 2.52 -10.38 4.02
C ASP A 140 2.46 -9.91 5.48
N THR A 141 1.41 -9.16 5.81
CA THR A 141 1.15 -8.63 7.15
C THR A 141 0.10 -9.42 7.93
N THR A 142 -0.40 -10.53 7.41
CA THR A 142 -1.53 -11.29 7.96
C THR A 142 -1.32 -11.63 9.43
N ASN A 143 -0.21 -12.28 9.74
CA ASN A 143 0.12 -12.76 11.09
C ASN A 143 1.28 -11.98 11.72
N MET A 144 1.56 -10.77 11.23
CA MET A 144 2.69 -9.98 11.69
C MET A 144 2.21 -8.86 12.62
N ASN A 145 2.81 -8.76 13.80
CA ASN A 145 2.59 -7.60 14.65
C ASN A 145 3.32 -6.37 14.08
N ILE A 146 2.82 -5.19 14.41
CA ILE A 146 3.29 -3.93 13.84
C ILE A 146 4.77 -3.65 14.13
N SER A 147 5.25 -4.01 15.33
CA SER A 147 6.66 -3.81 15.70
C SER A 147 7.60 -4.67 14.86
N ASN A 148 7.25 -5.93 14.61
CA ASN A 148 8.02 -6.82 13.76
C ASN A 148 8.02 -6.35 12.30
N LEU A 149 6.89 -5.84 11.81
CA LEU A 149 6.79 -5.28 10.46
C LEU A 149 7.67 -4.03 10.33
N ALA A 150 7.68 -3.14 11.35
CA ALA A 150 8.55 -1.98 11.36
C ALA A 150 10.03 -2.37 11.34
N ALA A 151 10.43 -3.32 12.21
CA ALA A 151 11.80 -3.83 12.25
C ALA A 151 12.23 -4.42 10.89
N LEU A 152 11.35 -5.19 10.25
CA LEU A 152 11.58 -5.74 8.92
C LEU A 152 11.77 -4.64 7.86
N ILE A 153 10.90 -3.63 7.84
CA ILE A 153 11.02 -2.53 6.88
C ILE A 153 12.34 -1.78 7.08
N ILE A 154 12.73 -1.50 8.33
CA ILE A 154 14.01 -0.86 8.66
C ILE A 154 15.18 -1.75 8.21
N GLU A 155 15.09 -3.07 8.38
CA GLU A 155 16.12 -4.01 7.90
C GLU A 155 16.23 -3.98 6.37
N ILE A 156 15.10 -4.00 5.63
CA ILE A 156 15.06 -3.88 4.18
C ILE A 156 15.78 -2.62 3.71
N ILE A 157 15.56 -1.48 4.38
CA ILE A 157 16.21 -0.21 4.06
C ILE A 157 17.72 -0.28 4.31
N LYS A 158 18.14 -0.79 5.48
CA LYS A 158 19.55 -0.95 5.84
C LYS A 158 20.29 -1.82 4.82
N ASN A 159 19.64 -2.85 4.30
CA ASN A 159 20.17 -3.73 3.27
C ASN A 159 19.97 -3.19 1.85
N LYS A 160 19.57 -1.93 1.68
CA LYS A 160 19.39 -1.25 0.38
C LYS A 160 18.48 -2.01 -0.59
N PHE A 161 17.48 -2.74 -0.07
CA PHE A 161 16.59 -3.61 -0.85
C PHE A 161 17.33 -4.75 -1.58
N GLU A 162 18.52 -5.15 -1.09
CA GLU A 162 19.29 -6.25 -1.65
C GLU A 162 19.03 -7.57 -0.90
N HIS A 163 19.24 -8.70 -1.59
CA HIS A 163 19.12 -10.05 -1.01
C HIS A 163 17.75 -10.40 -0.39
N MET A 164 16.68 -9.75 -0.85
CA MET A 164 15.32 -9.87 -0.31
C MET A 164 14.46 -10.91 -1.04
N LYS A 165 15.03 -12.08 -1.43
CA LYS A 165 14.31 -13.14 -2.20
C LYS A 165 12.96 -13.53 -1.57
N LYS A 166 12.88 -13.53 -0.23
CA LYS A 166 11.64 -13.83 0.50
C LYS A 166 10.52 -12.80 0.26
N TYR A 167 10.88 -11.58 -0.10
CA TYR A 167 9.95 -10.47 -0.30
C TYR A 167 9.84 -10.07 -1.77
N ASN A 168 10.31 -10.94 -2.67
CA ASN A 168 10.11 -10.74 -4.09
C ASN A 168 8.62 -10.83 -4.43
N ILE A 169 8.20 -10.06 -5.41
CA ILE A 169 6.83 -10.08 -5.93
C ILE A 169 6.45 -11.47 -6.46
N GLY A 170 5.19 -11.84 -6.24
CA GLY A 170 4.62 -13.13 -6.67
C GLY A 170 4.86 -14.28 -5.69
N ASN A 171 5.36 -14.01 -4.48
CA ASN A 171 5.46 -15.02 -3.41
C ASN A 171 4.17 -15.14 -2.60
N ILE A 172 3.22 -14.20 -2.76
CA ILE A 172 1.94 -14.17 -2.08
C ILE A 172 0.85 -14.37 -3.14
N ASP A 173 0.01 -15.36 -2.94
CA ASP A 173 -1.07 -15.73 -3.85
C ASP A 173 -2.34 -16.04 -3.06
N TRP A 174 -3.39 -15.29 -3.32
CA TRP A 174 -4.71 -15.47 -2.70
C TRP A 174 -5.73 -16.07 -3.68
N SER A 175 -5.31 -16.61 -4.82
CA SER A 175 -6.22 -17.10 -5.88
C SER A 175 -7.15 -18.23 -5.40
N GLU A 176 -6.74 -19.02 -4.41
CA GLU A 176 -7.61 -20.05 -3.81
C GLU A 176 -8.86 -19.46 -3.13
N GLU A 177 -8.81 -18.21 -2.69
CA GLU A 177 -9.95 -17.53 -2.07
C GLU A 177 -11.07 -17.24 -3.07
N ILE A 178 -10.75 -17.10 -4.38
CA ILE A 178 -11.73 -16.97 -5.46
C ILE A 178 -12.60 -18.22 -5.53
N LEU A 179 -11.98 -19.38 -5.41
CA LEU A 179 -12.69 -20.66 -5.47
C LEU A 179 -13.62 -20.86 -4.26
N LYS A 180 -13.17 -20.46 -3.06
CA LYS A 180 -14.02 -20.54 -1.85
C LYS A 180 -15.29 -19.70 -1.98
N ASP A 181 -15.19 -18.48 -2.50
CA ASP A 181 -16.34 -17.61 -2.71
C ASP A 181 -17.31 -18.17 -3.79
N PHE A 182 -16.76 -18.88 -4.78
CA PHE A 182 -17.55 -19.53 -5.82
C PHE A 182 -18.34 -20.71 -5.27
N TYR A 183 -17.71 -21.58 -4.48
CA TYR A 183 -18.39 -22.75 -3.88
C TYR A 183 -19.44 -22.35 -2.87
N ASN A 184 -19.22 -21.30 -2.05
CA ASN A 184 -20.19 -20.80 -1.07
C ASN A 184 -21.43 -20.13 -1.70
N LYS A 185 -21.42 -19.83 -3.01
CA LYS A 185 -22.58 -19.28 -3.75
C LYS A 185 -23.41 -20.35 -4.48
N VAL A 186 -22.91 -21.57 -4.52
CA VAL A 186 -23.57 -22.71 -5.20
C VAL A 186 -24.37 -23.60 -4.22
N GLU A 187 -24.17 -23.40 -2.91
CA GLU A 187 -25.02 -23.91 -1.82
C GLU A 187 -26.11 -22.88 -1.45
#